data_be83ed76ef6a9d644d572d461056a9ec
#
_entry.id   be83ed76ef6a9d644d572d461056a9ec
#
_cell.length_a   1.000
_cell.length_b   1.000
_cell.length_c   1.000
_cell.angle_alpha   90.00
_cell.angle_beta   90.00
_cell.angle_gamma   90.00
#
_symmetry.space_group_name_H-M   'P 1'
#
loop_
_entity.id
_entity.type
_entity.pdbx_description
1 polymer ?
#
loop_
_entity_poly.entity_id
_entity_poly.type
_entity_poly.pdbx_seq_one_letter_code
_entity_poly.pdbx_strand_id
1 'polypeptide(L)'
;ELGINHIYPGELLRKEKAKGGEMAKRLSNLGKGDFAPNDIVLKLVFDEVEKSDKGFVFDGFPRYMQQVRDLEKKNIRIDKVVYLNVSEQEVIRRLTARGRADDKPDVIKNRINLYKKETGPVIEYYRKKPGFIEVKAEGGEPKEIANKIIKQLKAKPLSEFRQYINEGVYDPGIFKAFFLAGGPGSGKTFVTSSAFGGTGLKLVNSDNAFERGLKKANLSLKMPDSEEYFRNIIRQRAKTTAGNMLDQYVQGRLGLIID
;
A
#
# COMPACT_ATOMS: atom_id res chain seq x y z
N GLU A 1 9.22 -0.14 -4.68
CA GLU A 1 10.27 0.72 -4.68
C GLU A 1 11.00 1.02 -3.38
N LEU A 2 10.41 1.08 -2.22
CA LEU A 2 11.14 0.99 -0.96
C LEU A 2 11.35 -0.48 -0.53
N GLY A 3 10.86 -1.46 -1.30
CA GLY A 3 10.85 -2.87 -0.90
C GLY A 3 10.04 -3.13 0.36
N ILE A 4 9.17 -2.20 0.73
CA ILE A 4 8.30 -2.30 1.91
C ILE A 4 6.96 -2.92 1.52
N ASN A 5 6.40 -3.70 2.43
CA ASN A 5 5.14 -4.39 2.20
C ASN A 5 3.95 -3.40 2.22
N HIS A 6 3.06 -3.51 1.23
CA HIS A 6 1.81 -2.74 1.20
C HIS A 6 0.71 -3.55 1.91
N ILE A 7 0.37 -3.12 3.11
CA ILE A 7 -0.64 -3.77 3.95
C ILE A 7 -1.95 -3.01 3.82
N TYR A 8 -2.87 -3.59 3.04
CA TYR A 8 -4.20 -3.05 2.81
C TYR A 8 -5.27 -3.98 3.42
N PRO A 9 -5.78 -3.70 4.63
CA PRO A 9 -6.73 -4.57 5.31
C PRO A 9 -7.97 -4.89 4.49
N GLY A 10 -8.45 -3.95 3.69
CA GLY A 10 -9.61 -4.18 2.83
C GLY A 10 -9.40 -5.29 1.79
N GLU A 11 -8.19 -5.49 1.30
CA GLU A 11 -7.85 -6.60 0.41
C GLU A 11 -7.70 -7.91 1.18
N LEU A 12 -6.99 -7.87 2.31
CA LEU A 12 -6.81 -9.02 3.19
C LEU A 12 -8.16 -9.61 3.61
N LEU A 13 -9.11 -8.75 4.01
CA LEU A 13 -10.46 -9.15 4.37
C LEU A 13 -11.22 -9.78 3.20
N ARG A 14 -11.08 -9.27 1.98
CA ARG A 14 -11.70 -9.86 0.79
C ARG A 14 -11.10 -11.24 0.48
N LYS A 15 -9.77 -11.36 0.55
CA LYS A 15 -9.08 -12.65 0.38
C LYS A 15 -9.53 -13.66 1.43
N GLU A 16 -9.63 -13.24 2.69
CA GLU A 16 -10.07 -14.11 3.78
C GLU A 16 -11.53 -14.54 3.63
N LYS A 17 -12.40 -13.61 3.22
CA LYS A 17 -13.81 -13.94 2.91
C LYS A 17 -13.94 -14.96 1.78
N ALA A 18 -13.08 -14.89 0.77
CA ALA A 18 -13.07 -15.82 -0.37
C ALA A 18 -12.58 -17.22 0.01
N LYS A 19 -11.76 -17.38 1.03
CA LYS A 19 -11.30 -18.69 1.52
C LYS A 19 -12.40 -19.54 2.18
N GLY A 20 -13.46 -18.88 2.65
CA GLY A 20 -14.50 -19.54 3.43
C GLY A 20 -14.10 -19.76 4.91
N GLY A 21 -14.87 -20.58 5.60
CA GLY A 21 -14.61 -20.89 7.02
C GLY A 21 -15.24 -19.90 8.01
N GLU A 22 -14.82 -19.98 9.27
CA GLU A 22 -15.45 -19.26 10.38
C GLU A 22 -15.27 -17.72 10.25
N MET A 23 -14.06 -17.25 9.91
CA MET A 23 -13.82 -15.82 9.70
C MET A 23 -14.64 -15.26 8.54
N ALA A 24 -14.78 -16.02 7.45
CA ALA A 24 -15.59 -15.61 6.31
C ALA A 24 -17.07 -15.46 6.67
N LYS A 25 -17.62 -16.37 7.52
CA LYS A 25 -18.99 -16.25 8.05
C LYS A 25 -19.16 -14.96 8.86
N ARG A 26 -18.24 -14.67 9.76
CA ARG A 26 -18.26 -13.43 10.56
C ARG A 26 -18.18 -12.18 9.68
N LEU A 27 -17.34 -12.20 8.64
CA LEU A 27 -17.21 -11.09 7.68
C LEU A 27 -18.44 -10.94 6.77
N SER A 28 -19.20 -12.00 6.52
CA SER A 28 -20.41 -11.95 5.70
C SER A 28 -21.61 -11.32 6.40
N ASN A 29 -21.63 -11.34 7.72
CA ASN A 29 -22.69 -10.79 8.54
C ASN A 29 -22.55 -9.26 8.83
N LEU A 30 -21.52 -8.62 8.25
CA LEU A 30 -21.30 -7.19 8.46
C LEU A 30 -22.28 -6.35 7.65
N GLY A 31 -22.73 -5.25 8.24
CA GLY A 31 -23.47 -4.21 7.55
C GLY A 31 -22.65 -3.57 6.41
N LYS A 32 -23.34 -3.08 5.37
CA LYS A 32 -22.66 -2.42 4.26
C LYS A 32 -22.02 -1.12 4.73
N GLY A 33 -20.69 -1.06 4.62
CA GLY A 33 -19.91 0.11 5.01
C GLY A 33 -19.40 0.11 6.44
N ASP A 34 -19.71 -0.89 7.24
CA ASP A 34 -19.21 -1.04 8.61
C ASP A 34 -17.75 -1.48 8.66
N PHE A 35 -17.10 -1.26 9.80
CA PHE A 35 -15.78 -1.78 10.04
C PHE A 35 -15.83 -3.28 10.34
N ALA A 36 -14.86 -4.01 9.83
CA ALA A 36 -14.69 -5.41 10.14
C ALA A 36 -14.29 -5.60 11.62
N PRO A 37 -14.60 -6.77 12.23
CA PRO A 37 -14.22 -7.09 13.60
C PRO A 37 -12.72 -6.88 13.83
N ASN A 38 -12.39 -6.21 14.95
CA ASN A 38 -11.01 -5.79 15.22
C ASN A 38 -10.04 -6.96 15.32
N ASP A 39 -10.45 -8.03 15.95
CA ASP A 39 -9.65 -9.24 16.12
C ASP A 39 -9.23 -9.84 14.76
N ILE A 40 -10.15 -9.88 13.79
CA ILE A 40 -9.85 -10.36 12.43
C ILE A 40 -8.88 -9.40 11.72
N VAL A 41 -9.16 -8.09 11.80
CA VAL A 41 -8.29 -7.07 11.16
C VAL A 41 -6.88 -7.14 11.73
N LEU A 42 -6.75 -7.15 13.06
CA LEU A 42 -5.45 -7.19 13.73
C LEU A 42 -4.68 -8.45 13.40
N LYS A 43 -5.33 -9.62 13.41
CA LYS A 43 -4.69 -10.86 13.02
C LYS A 43 -4.09 -10.77 11.62
N LEU A 44 -4.91 -10.40 10.63
CA LEU A 44 -4.47 -10.31 9.23
C LEU A 44 -3.37 -9.27 9.03
N VAL A 45 -3.46 -8.13 9.72
CA VAL A 45 -2.45 -7.06 9.63
C VAL A 45 -1.14 -7.50 10.27
N PHE A 46 -1.18 -8.09 11.46
CA PHE A 46 0.04 -8.52 12.14
C PHE A 46 0.73 -9.69 11.42
N ASP A 47 -0.04 -10.63 10.87
CA ASP A 47 0.52 -11.69 10.01
C ASP A 47 1.30 -11.12 8.80
N GLU A 48 0.86 -9.99 8.25
CA GLU A 48 1.57 -9.32 7.14
C GLU A 48 2.75 -8.45 7.65
N VAL A 49 2.64 -7.84 8.82
CA VAL A 49 3.76 -7.11 9.44
C VAL A 49 4.91 -8.06 9.75
N GLU A 50 4.62 -9.25 10.29
CA GLU A 50 5.65 -10.27 10.60
C GLU A 50 6.40 -10.76 9.36
N LYS A 51 5.77 -10.73 8.17
CA LYS A 51 6.39 -11.08 6.88
C LYS A 51 7.18 -9.91 6.27
N SER A 52 7.18 -8.75 6.91
CA SER A 52 7.69 -7.50 6.34
C SER A 52 9.11 -7.21 6.82
N ASP A 53 10.11 -7.85 6.21
CA ASP A 53 11.53 -7.75 6.61
C ASP A 53 12.13 -6.34 6.41
N LYS A 54 11.54 -5.52 5.54
CA LYS A 54 12.08 -4.21 5.12
C LYS A 54 11.20 -3.03 5.49
N GLY A 55 10.21 -3.25 6.34
CA GLY A 55 9.20 -2.26 6.68
C GLY A 55 7.92 -2.41 5.85
N PHE A 56 6.95 -1.55 6.12
CA PHE A 56 5.62 -1.65 5.54
C PHE A 56 4.95 -0.28 5.41
N VAL A 57 3.91 -0.23 4.59
CA VAL A 57 2.99 0.90 4.53
C VAL A 57 1.57 0.41 4.80
N PHE A 58 0.90 1.03 5.74
CA PHE A 58 -0.51 0.79 5.98
C PHE A 58 -1.38 1.67 5.08
N ASP A 59 -2.30 1.05 4.35
CA ASP A 59 -3.33 1.76 3.58
C ASP A 59 -4.69 1.58 4.27
N GLY A 60 -5.18 2.64 4.90
CA GLY A 60 -6.45 2.64 5.62
C GLY A 60 -6.44 1.86 6.93
N PHE A 61 -5.32 1.85 7.63
CA PHE A 61 -5.14 1.31 8.98
C PHE A 61 -4.06 2.13 9.71
N PRO A 62 -4.19 2.41 11.03
CA PRO A 62 -5.34 2.17 11.88
C PRO A 62 -6.53 3.08 11.54
N ARG A 63 -7.76 2.63 11.84
CA ARG A 63 -9.00 3.38 11.60
C ARG A 63 -9.65 3.94 12.85
N TYR A 64 -9.29 3.45 14.03
CA TYR A 64 -9.77 3.94 15.31
C TYR A 64 -8.74 3.73 16.42
N MET A 65 -8.90 4.46 17.51
CA MET A 65 -7.88 4.58 18.56
C MET A 65 -7.50 3.26 19.23
N GLN A 66 -8.41 2.26 19.26
CA GLN A 66 -8.05 0.95 19.80
C GLN A 66 -6.95 0.30 18.95
N GLN A 67 -7.01 0.40 17.61
CA GLN A 67 -5.97 -0.15 16.73
C GLN A 67 -4.62 0.57 16.93
N VAL A 68 -4.63 1.87 17.22
CA VAL A 68 -3.40 2.58 17.59
C VAL A 68 -2.79 1.99 18.87
N ARG A 69 -3.61 1.78 19.90
CA ARG A 69 -3.16 1.15 21.16
C ARG A 69 -2.66 -0.27 20.94
N ASP A 70 -3.29 -1.02 20.03
CA ASP A 70 -2.89 -2.40 19.73
C ASP A 70 -1.55 -2.46 18.99
N LEU A 71 -1.26 -1.48 18.10
CA LEU A 71 0.06 -1.29 17.49
C LEU A 71 1.12 -0.96 18.54
N GLU A 72 0.82 -0.05 19.47
CA GLU A 72 1.73 0.34 20.56
C GLU A 72 2.06 -0.86 21.48
N LYS A 73 1.05 -1.64 21.87
CA LYS A 73 1.24 -2.87 22.65
C LYS A 73 2.14 -3.91 21.96
N LYS A 74 2.11 -3.94 20.64
CA LYS A 74 2.98 -4.80 19.82
C LYS A 74 4.34 -4.17 19.50
N ASN A 75 4.64 -2.99 20.08
CA ASN A 75 5.84 -2.21 19.76
C ASN A 75 6.01 -1.89 18.26
N ILE A 76 4.90 -1.82 17.53
CA ILE A 76 4.90 -1.44 16.12
C ILE A 76 4.84 0.09 16.03
N ARG A 77 5.96 0.68 15.66
CA ARG A 77 6.10 2.13 15.56
C ARG A 77 5.74 2.62 14.15
N ILE A 78 4.98 3.70 14.07
CA ILE A 78 4.71 4.42 12.81
C ILE A 78 5.65 5.61 12.72
N ASP A 79 6.55 5.62 11.74
CA ASP A 79 7.56 6.66 11.56
C ASP A 79 7.03 7.87 10.79
N LYS A 80 6.16 7.64 9.81
CA LYS A 80 5.55 8.67 8.97
C LYS A 80 4.07 8.44 8.81
N VAL A 81 3.30 9.51 8.89
CA VAL A 81 1.87 9.52 8.59
C VAL A 81 1.64 10.50 7.46
N VAL A 82 1.07 10.04 6.36
CA VAL A 82 0.67 10.87 5.23
C VAL A 82 -0.86 10.98 5.24
N TYR A 83 -1.35 12.15 5.61
CA TYR A 83 -2.78 12.45 5.62
C TYR A 83 -3.20 13.13 4.32
N LEU A 84 -4.07 12.47 3.56
CA LEU A 84 -4.67 13.02 2.35
C LEU A 84 -5.93 13.79 2.72
N ASN A 85 -5.82 15.11 2.81
CA ASN A 85 -6.94 16.00 3.11
C ASN A 85 -7.76 16.24 1.85
N VAL A 86 -9.01 15.78 1.85
CA VAL A 86 -9.98 15.89 0.74
C VAL A 86 -11.32 16.32 1.33
N SER A 87 -12.00 17.25 0.67
CA SER A 87 -13.35 17.66 1.07
C SER A 87 -14.36 16.53 0.92
N GLU A 88 -15.40 16.57 1.71
CA GLU A 88 -16.49 15.60 1.67
C GLU A 88 -17.16 15.55 0.29
N GLN A 89 -17.35 16.70 -0.33
CA GLN A 89 -17.93 16.79 -1.66
C GLN A 89 -17.11 16.05 -2.70
N GLU A 90 -15.79 16.22 -2.67
CA GLU A 90 -14.88 15.55 -3.59
C GLU A 90 -14.80 14.04 -3.31
N VAL A 91 -14.86 13.64 -2.05
CA VAL A 91 -14.97 12.22 -1.65
C VAL A 91 -16.23 11.58 -2.24
N ILE A 92 -17.39 12.23 -2.10
CA ILE A 92 -18.66 11.74 -2.65
C ILE A 92 -18.55 11.65 -4.17
N ARG A 93 -18.05 12.70 -4.84
CA ARG A 93 -17.87 12.71 -6.30
C ARG A 93 -17.02 11.52 -6.78
N ARG A 94 -15.86 11.29 -6.13
CA ARG A 94 -14.94 10.21 -6.49
C ARG A 94 -15.53 8.82 -6.25
N LEU A 95 -16.24 8.63 -5.15
CA LEU A 95 -16.85 7.33 -4.83
C LEU A 95 -18.00 7.02 -5.79
N THR A 96 -18.83 8.00 -6.11
CA THR A 96 -19.90 7.85 -7.09
C THR A 96 -19.34 7.53 -8.48
N ALA A 97 -18.28 8.23 -8.91
CA ALA A 97 -17.64 7.99 -10.21
C ALA A 97 -16.93 6.62 -10.29
N ARG A 98 -16.47 6.05 -9.14
CA ARG A 98 -15.82 4.75 -9.08
C ARG A 98 -16.76 3.59 -9.39
N GLY A 99 -18.06 3.71 -9.06
CA GLY A 99 -19.10 2.79 -9.47
C GLY A 99 -19.01 1.35 -8.96
N ARG A 100 -18.41 1.12 -7.78
CA ARG A 100 -18.42 -0.23 -7.18
C ARG A 100 -19.80 -0.58 -6.66
N ALA A 101 -20.12 -1.87 -6.59
CA ALA A 101 -21.41 -2.36 -6.11
C ALA A 101 -21.81 -1.87 -4.70
N ASP A 102 -20.80 -1.51 -3.89
CA ASP A 102 -20.94 -0.97 -2.54
C ASP A 102 -20.80 0.57 -2.46
N ASP A 103 -20.74 1.28 -3.58
CA ASP A 103 -20.70 2.75 -3.64
C ASP A 103 -22.10 3.36 -3.81
N LYS A 104 -23.07 2.85 -3.04
CA LYS A 104 -24.42 3.44 -2.95
C LYS A 104 -24.42 4.67 -2.05
N PRO A 105 -25.29 5.68 -2.29
CA PRO A 105 -25.30 6.91 -1.52
C PRO A 105 -25.34 6.72 0.00
N ASP A 106 -26.22 5.83 0.48
CA ASP A 106 -26.35 5.55 1.92
C ASP A 106 -25.08 4.92 2.50
N VAL A 107 -24.43 4.01 1.76
CA VAL A 107 -23.17 3.38 2.17
C VAL A 107 -22.04 4.40 2.17
N ILE A 108 -22.00 5.29 1.18
CA ILE A 108 -21.02 6.39 1.13
C ILE A 108 -21.19 7.30 2.34
N LYS A 109 -22.43 7.71 2.65
CA LYS A 109 -22.74 8.56 3.81
C LYS A 109 -22.33 7.87 5.14
N ASN A 110 -22.67 6.60 5.30
CA ASN A 110 -22.27 5.83 6.48
C ASN A 110 -20.74 5.79 6.62
N ARG A 111 -20.00 5.51 5.55
CA ARG A 111 -18.52 5.50 5.55
C ARG A 111 -17.92 6.86 5.93
N ILE A 112 -18.49 7.96 5.46
CA ILE A 112 -18.03 9.30 5.80
C ILE A 112 -18.28 9.61 7.28
N ASN A 113 -19.46 9.28 7.79
CA ASN A 113 -19.78 9.47 9.20
C ASN A 113 -18.89 8.63 10.11
N LEU A 114 -18.68 7.36 9.75
CA LEU A 114 -17.81 6.45 10.50
C LEU A 114 -16.36 6.93 10.48
N TYR A 115 -15.87 7.40 9.34
CA TYR A 115 -14.55 8.02 9.23
C TYR A 115 -14.41 9.24 10.15
N LYS A 116 -15.37 10.17 10.13
CA LYS A 116 -15.32 11.36 10.99
C LYS A 116 -15.31 10.98 12.48
N LYS A 117 -16.15 10.04 12.86
CA LYS A 117 -16.30 9.61 14.25
C LYS A 117 -15.10 8.82 14.77
N GLU A 118 -14.65 7.84 14.02
CA GLU A 118 -13.67 6.85 14.48
C GLU A 118 -12.24 7.17 14.03
N THR A 119 -12.07 7.63 12.79
CA THR A 119 -10.73 7.88 12.24
C THR A 119 -10.27 9.32 12.48
N GLY A 120 -11.16 10.27 12.65
CA GLY A 120 -10.83 11.65 13.03
C GLY A 120 -9.91 11.71 14.26
N PRO A 121 -10.25 11.07 15.39
CA PRO A 121 -9.39 11.01 16.57
C PRO A 121 -8.00 10.41 16.31
N VAL A 122 -7.88 9.42 15.40
CA VAL A 122 -6.60 8.83 15.02
C VAL A 122 -5.73 9.86 14.28
N ILE A 123 -6.32 10.62 13.35
CA ILE A 123 -5.61 11.68 12.63
C ILE A 123 -5.12 12.74 13.61
N GLU A 124 -5.94 13.19 14.53
CA GLU A 124 -5.56 14.18 15.53
C GLU A 124 -4.48 13.67 16.49
N TYR A 125 -4.50 12.37 16.82
CA TYR A 125 -3.44 11.76 17.61
C TYR A 125 -2.09 11.82 16.87
N TYR A 126 -2.05 11.42 15.60
CA TYR A 126 -0.81 11.44 14.81
C TYR A 126 -0.40 12.83 14.38
N ARG A 127 -1.33 13.80 14.24
CA ARG A 127 -1.02 15.20 13.92
C ARG A 127 -0.06 15.82 14.95
N LYS A 128 -0.12 15.37 16.20
CA LYS A 128 0.75 15.83 17.30
C LYS A 128 2.10 15.10 17.35
N LYS A 129 2.30 14.08 16.51
CA LYS A 129 3.53 13.30 16.48
C LYS A 129 4.49 13.80 15.40
N PRO A 130 5.83 13.69 15.62
CA PRO A 130 6.78 13.97 14.56
C PRO A 130 6.53 13.03 13.36
N GLY A 131 6.75 13.53 12.15
CA GLY A 131 6.57 12.74 10.93
C GLY A 131 5.16 12.77 10.32
N PHE A 132 4.23 13.58 10.87
CA PHE A 132 2.94 13.81 10.25
C PHE A 132 3.08 14.76 9.04
N ILE A 133 2.51 14.36 7.92
CA ILE A 133 2.52 15.09 6.65
C ILE A 133 1.09 15.22 6.16
N GLU A 134 0.61 16.45 6.02
CA GLU A 134 -0.72 16.71 5.44
C GLU A 134 -0.58 17.18 4.00
N VAL A 135 -1.31 16.53 3.10
CA VAL A 135 -1.33 16.85 1.67
C VAL A 135 -2.75 17.13 1.24
N LYS A 136 -3.01 18.33 0.70
CA LYS A 136 -4.28 18.63 0.04
C LYS A 136 -4.37 17.78 -1.24
N ALA A 137 -5.35 16.89 -1.29
CA ALA A 137 -5.57 15.95 -2.38
C ALA A 137 -6.84 16.28 -3.19
N GLU A 138 -7.17 17.57 -3.27
CA GLU A 138 -8.27 18.11 -4.07
C GLU A 138 -7.73 18.65 -5.40
N GLY A 139 -8.46 18.38 -6.47
CA GLY A 139 -8.09 18.81 -7.81
C GLY A 139 -6.71 18.29 -8.25
N GLY A 140 -6.48 18.13 -9.49
CA GLY A 140 -5.21 17.62 -10.01
C GLY A 140 -5.18 16.10 -10.19
N GLU A 141 -4.24 15.71 -11.02
CA GLU A 141 -4.02 14.30 -11.34
C GLU A 141 -3.41 13.55 -10.13
N PRO A 142 -3.79 12.28 -9.92
CA PRO A 142 -3.22 11.46 -8.84
C PRO A 142 -1.68 11.44 -8.82
N LYS A 143 -1.04 11.54 -9.99
CA LYS A 143 0.41 11.62 -10.16
C LYS A 143 1.00 12.89 -9.54
N GLU A 144 0.31 14.02 -9.63
CA GLU A 144 0.75 15.28 -9.03
C GLU A 144 0.70 15.22 -7.51
N ILE A 145 -0.36 14.61 -6.96
CA ILE A 145 -0.49 14.38 -5.52
C ILE A 145 0.65 13.48 -5.03
N ALA A 146 0.93 12.38 -5.75
CA ALA A 146 2.03 11.49 -5.45
C ALA A 146 3.39 12.24 -5.45
N ASN A 147 3.64 13.09 -6.45
CA ASN A 147 4.87 13.89 -6.53
C ASN A 147 5.01 14.89 -5.37
N LYS A 148 3.90 15.51 -4.93
CA LYS A 148 3.88 16.40 -3.75
C LYS A 148 4.27 15.63 -2.48
N ILE A 149 3.76 14.40 -2.31
CA ILE A 149 4.09 13.54 -1.17
C ILE A 149 5.58 13.16 -1.21
N ILE A 150 6.08 12.69 -2.36
CA ILE A 150 7.50 12.33 -2.53
C ILE A 150 8.40 13.52 -2.19
N LYS A 151 8.04 14.71 -2.69
CA LYS A 151 8.79 15.93 -2.39
C LYS A 151 8.84 16.23 -0.88
N GLN A 152 7.73 16.07 -0.18
CA GLN A 152 7.66 16.31 1.27
C GLN A 152 8.37 15.21 2.07
N LEU A 153 8.31 13.96 1.63
CA LEU A 153 9.07 12.86 2.23
C LEU A 153 10.59 13.06 2.07
N LYS A 154 11.03 13.65 0.95
CA LYS A 154 12.43 13.95 0.65
C LYS A 154 12.90 15.28 1.23
N ALA A 155 12.00 16.19 1.61
CA ALA A 155 12.33 17.57 2.03
C ALA A 155 12.88 17.70 3.46
N LYS A 156 13.05 16.60 4.21
CA LYS A 156 13.83 16.63 5.44
C LYS A 156 15.33 16.57 5.13
N PRO A 157 16.16 17.29 5.92
CA PRO A 157 17.56 17.54 5.55
C PRO A 157 18.31 16.23 5.28
N LEU A 158 19.09 16.24 4.21
CA LEU A 158 19.99 15.13 3.82
C LEU A 158 20.89 14.65 4.99
N SER A 159 21.09 15.48 6.01
CA SER A 159 21.85 15.13 7.21
C SER A 159 21.15 14.05 8.06
N GLU A 160 19.83 14.14 8.27
CA GLU A 160 19.09 13.08 8.97
C GLU A 160 19.01 11.79 8.12
N PHE A 161 18.87 11.94 6.80
CA PHE A 161 18.84 10.80 5.88
C PHE A 161 20.21 10.12 5.73
N ARG A 162 21.31 10.89 5.74
CA ARG A 162 22.69 10.35 5.73
C ARG A 162 23.06 9.64 7.02
N GLN A 163 22.59 10.13 8.16
CA GLN A 163 22.77 9.46 9.44
C GLN A 163 22.09 8.07 9.43
N TYR A 164 20.92 7.96 8.79
CA TYR A 164 20.21 6.71 8.60
C TYR A 164 20.87 5.72 7.62
N ILE A 165 21.57 6.21 6.59
CA ILE A 165 22.27 5.37 5.60
C ILE A 165 23.60 4.82 6.15
N ASN A 166 24.23 5.53 7.07
CA ASN A 166 25.50 5.14 7.70
C ASN A 166 25.34 4.10 8.83
N GLU A 167 24.14 3.92 9.33
CA GLU A 167 23.78 2.89 10.30
C GLU A 167 23.42 1.62 9.53
N GLY A 168 24.31 0.71 9.34
CA GLY A 168 24.31 -0.47 8.46
C GLY A 168 22.98 -1.27 8.31
N VAL A 169 22.96 -2.21 7.41
CA VAL A 169 21.81 -3.04 6.97
C VAL A 169 21.07 -3.77 8.11
N TYR A 170 21.65 -3.84 9.29
CA TYR A 170 21.10 -4.48 10.49
C TYR A 170 20.55 -3.52 11.53
N ASP A 171 20.47 -2.22 11.20
CA ASP A 171 19.92 -1.24 12.12
C ASP A 171 18.38 -1.28 12.08
N PRO A 172 17.69 -1.58 13.18
CA PRO A 172 16.23 -1.51 13.27
C PRO A 172 15.65 -0.13 12.97
N GLY A 173 16.49 0.92 12.93
CA GLY A 173 16.11 2.27 12.52
C GLY A 173 15.94 2.47 11.01
N ILE A 174 16.43 1.55 10.16
CA ILE A 174 16.37 1.68 8.70
C ILE A 174 14.96 1.39 8.15
N PHE A 175 14.18 0.59 8.85
CA PHE A 175 12.85 0.20 8.43
C PHE A 175 11.82 1.24 8.84
N LYS A 176 11.20 1.86 7.83
CA LYS A 176 10.22 2.91 8.03
C LYS A 176 8.82 2.38 7.77
N ALA A 177 7.94 2.57 8.73
CA ALA A 177 6.52 2.32 8.56
C ALA A 177 5.82 3.62 8.13
N PHE A 178 5.07 3.54 7.04
CA PHE A 178 4.25 4.62 6.55
C PHE A 178 2.78 4.33 6.79
N PHE A 179 2.06 5.31 7.28
CA PHE A 179 0.60 5.24 7.40
C PHE A 179 -0.01 6.27 6.44
N LEU A 180 -0.78 5.78 5.46
CA LEU A 180 -1.56 6.64 4.58
C LEU A 180 -2.95 6.84 5.19
N ALA A 181 -3.21 8.07 5.65
CA ALA A 181 -4.48 8.49 6.19
C ALA A 181 -5.27 9.29 5.15
N GLY A 182 -6.58 9.24 5.26
CA GLY A 182 -7.51 9.97 4.38
C GLY A 182 -8.85 9.26 4.30
N GLY A 183 -9.91 9.99 3.97
CA GLY A 183 -11.25 9.47 3.81
C GLY A 183 -11.38 8.41 2.71
N PRO A 184 -12.51 7.72 2.61
CA PRO A 184 -12.80 6.84 1.48
C PRO A 184 -12.66 7.60 0.16
N GLY A 185 -12.08 6.98 -0.87
CA GLY A 185 -11.90 7.62 -2.19
C GLY A 185 -10.84 8.73 -2.25
N SER A 186 -10.06 8.99 -1.19
CA SER A 186 -9.01 10.03 -1.19
C SER A 186 -7.79 9.73 -2.07
N GLY A 187 -7.71 8.54 -2.66
CA GLY A 187 -6.64 8.15 -3.57
C GLY A 187 -5.44 7.47 -2.90
N LYS A 188 -5.55 7.02 -1.64
CA LYS A 188 -4.46 6.38 -0.89
C LYS A 188 -3.76 5.26 -1.65
N THR A 189 -4.53 4.30 -2.17
CA THR A 189 -3.97 3.14 -2.89
C THR A 189 -3.20 3.56 -4.14
N PHE A 190 -3.69 4.57 -4.88
CA PHE A 190 -2.96 5.11 -6.02
C PHE A 190 -1.65 5.77 -5.60
N VAL A 191 -1.67 6.57 -4.54
CA VAL A 191 -0.48 7.21 -3.99
C VAL A 191 0.53 6.18 -3.51
N THR A 192 0.09 5.10 -2.85
CA THR A 192 0.99 4.02 -2.42
C THR A 192 1.76 3.43 -3.60
N SER A 193 1.06 3.13 -4.70
CA SER A 193 1.70 2.56 -5.89
C SER A 193 2.59 3.57 -6.64
N SER A 194 2.24 4.86 -6.62
CA SER A 194 2.94 5.90 -7.40
C SER A 194 4.05 6.62 -6.62
N ALA A 195 3.84 6.90 -5.34
CA ALA A 195 4.78 7.67 -4.52
C ALA A 195 6.04 6.88 -4.14
N PHE A 196 5.91 5.58 -4.04
CA PHE A 196 7.04 4.69 -3.77
C PHE A 196 7.65 4.13 -5.07
N GLY A 197 7.12 4.50 -6.26
CA GLY A 197 7.62 4.21 -7.59
C GLY A 197 8.62 5.27 -8.06
N GLY A 198 9.92 5.03 -8.09
CA GLY A 198 10.91 6.00 -8.60
C GLY A 198 12.04 6.36 -7.63
N THR A 199 12.18 5.63 -6.56
CA THR A 199 13.21 5.87 -5.52
C THR A 199 14.61 5.33 -5.86
N GLY A 200 14.85 4.93 -7.13
CA GLY A 200 16.13 4.38 -7.55
C GLY A 200 16.32 2.89 -7.24
N LEU A 201 15.34 2.27 -6.61
CA LEU A 201 15.33 0.84 -6.34
C LEU A 201 15.19 0.03 -7.63
N LYS A 202 15.72 -1.18 -7.67
CA LYS A 202 15.69 -2.06 -8.83
C LYS A 202 14.39 -2.86 -8.83
N LEU A 203 13.55 -2.67 -9.83
CA LEU A 203 12.33 -3.46 -10.02
C LEU A 203 12.67 -4.86 -10.54
N VAL A 204 12.34 -5.87 -9.76
CA VAL A 204 12.38 -7.27 -10.19
C VAL A 204 10.94 -7.72 -10.45
N ASN A 205 10.54 -7.71 -11.71
CA ASN A 205 9.21 -8.11 -12.14
C ASN A 205 9.34 -9.08 -13.31
N SER A 206 8.82 -10.30 -13.12
CA SER A 206 8.84 -11.33 -14.16
C SER A 206 7.94 -10.98 -15.34
N ASP A 207 6.88 -10.22 -15.15
CA ASP A 207 5.96 -9.83 -16.22
C ASP A 207 6.60 -8.78 -17.13
N ASN A 208 7.36 -7.82 -16.58
CA ASN A 208 8.16 -6.88 -17.37
C ASN A 208 9.24 -7.58 -18.19
N ALA A 209 9.88 -8.61 -17.64
CA ALA A 209 10.85 -9.43 -18.37
C ALA A 209 10.16 -10.27 -19.45
N PHE A 210 8.97 -10.78 -19.17
CA PHE A 210 8.16 -11.55 -20.10
C PHE A 210 7.67 -10.68 -21.27
N GLU A 211 7.10 -9.51 -21.00
CA GLU A 211 6.65 -8.57 -22.05
C GLU A 211 7.80 -8.14 -22.97
N ARG A 212 8.96 -7.83 -22.40
CA ARG A 212 10.18 -7.55 -23.21
C ARG A 212 10.60 -8.74 -24.04
N GLY A 213 10.48 -9.95 -23.50
CA GLY A 213 10.76 -11.19 -24.23
C GLY A 213 9.83 -11.42 -25.40
N LEU A 214 8.52 -11.19 -25.22
CA LEU A 214 7.53 -11.27 -26.31
C LEU A 214 7.82 -10.26 -27.42
N LYS A 215 8.05 -9.00 -27.06
CA LYS A 215 8.41 -7.94 -28.04
C LYS A 215 9.68 -8.29 -28.81
N LYS A 216 10.71 -8.80 -28.14
CA LYS A 216 11.97 -9.21 -28.79
C LYS A 216 11.80 -10.40 -29.73
N ALA A 217 10.85 -11.29 -29.44
CA ALA A 217 10.52 -12.45 -30.26
C ALA A 217 9.47 -12.14 -31.34
N ASN A 218 9.02 -10.89 -31.49
CA ASN A 218 7.92 -10.49 -32.37
C ASN A 218 6.61 -11.24 -32.13
N LEU A 219 6.34 -11.62 -30.87
CA LEU A 219 5.09 -12.27 -30.48
C LEU A 219 4.07 -11.24 -29.98
N SER A 220 2.79 -11.58 -30.15
CA SER A 220 1.68 -10.69 -29.82
C SER A 220 1.51 -10.53 -28.30
N LEU A 221 1.36 -9.29 -27.83
CA LEU A 221 0.96 -9.00 -26.46
C LEU A 221 -0.51 -9.39 -26.17
N LYS A 222 -1.32 -9.65 -27.21
CA LYS A 222 -2.70 -10.16 -27.07
C LYS A 222 -2.75 -11.67 -26.77
N MET A 223 -1.59 -12.34 -26.80
CA MET A 223 -1.40 -13.74 -26.39
C MET A 223 -2.34 -14.74 -27.10
N PRO A 224 -2.38 -14.80 -28.45
CA PRO A 224 -3.20 -15.77 -29.15
C PRO A 224 -2.72 -17.21 -28.88
N ASP A 225 -3.62 -18.17 -28.94
CA ASP A 225 -3.32 -19.59 -28.66
C ASP A 225 -2.28 -20.17 -29.62
N SER A 226 -2.24 -19.69 -30.86
CA SER A 226 -1.25 -20.10 -31.86
C SER A 226 0.23 -19.84 -31.45
N GLU A 227 0.44 -18.94 -30.50
CA GLU A 227 1.77 -18.59 -29.99
C GLU A 227 2.08 -19.23 -28.61
N GLU A 228 1.20 -20.09 -28.08
CA GLU A 228 1.27 -20.60 -26.70
C GLU A 228 2.60 -21.30 -26.38
N TYR A 229 3.10 -22.13 -27.27
CA TYR A 229 4.35 -22.86 -27.07
C TYR A 229 5.55 -21.92 -26.88
N PHE A 230 5.73 -20.96 -27.79
CA PHE A 230 6.83 -19.99 -27.72
C PHE A 230 6.67 -19.04 -26.52
N ARG A 231 5.44 -18.63 -26.23
CA ARG A 231 5.10 -17.79 -25.10
C ARG A 231 5.48 -18.46 -23.78
N ASN A 232 5.23 -19.75 -23.63
CA ASN A 232 5.57 -20.52 -22.42
C ASN A 232 7.10 -20.61 -22.22
N ILE A 233 7.88 -20.80 -23.28
CA ILE A 233 9.34 -20.76 -23.23
C ILE A 233 9.84 -19.39 -22.76
N ILE A 234 9.28 -18.31 -23.29
CA ILE A 234 9.66 -16.94 -22.91
C ILE A 234 9.26 -16.67 -21.46
N ARG A 235 8.10 -17.18 -21.00
CA ARG A 235 7.66 -17.05 -19.61
C ARG A 235 8.60 -17.74 -18.64
N GLN A 236 9.08 -18.93 -18.95
CA GLN A 236 10.07 -19.61 -18.11
C GLN A 236 11.40 -18.86 -18.06
N ARG A 237 11.90 -18.38 -19.20
CA ARG A 237 13.10 -17.55 -19.25
C ARG A 237 12.93 -16.23 -18.47
N ALA A 238 11.77 -15.59 -18.53
CA ALA A 238 11.49 -14.38 -17.79
C ALA A 238 11.53 -14.62 -16.27
N LYS A 239 10.96 -15.73 -15.80
CA LYS A 239 11.01 -16.14 -14.38
C LYS A 239 12.46 -16.39 -13.91
N THR A 240 13.24 -17.11 -14.72
CA THR A 240 14.67 -17.37 -14.41
C THR A 240 15.46 -16.07 -14.39
N THR A 241 15.21 -15.18 -15.34
CA THR A 241 15.88 -13.86 -15.41
C THR A 241 15.53 -13.02 -14.18
N ALA A 242 14.26 -12.99 -13.77
CA ALA A 242 13.82 -12.27 -12.57
C ALA A 242 14.49 -12.86 -11.31
N GLY A 243 14.56 -14.19 -11.18
CA GLY A 243 15.27 -14.85 -10.09
C GLY A 243 16.75 -14.46 -10.01
N ASN A 244 17.47 -14.54 -11.14
CA ASN A 244 18.89 -14.15 -11.19
C ASN A 244 19.11 -12.66 -10.88
N MET A 245 18.20 -11.78 -11.33
CA MET A 245 18.26 -10.36 -10.99
C MET A 245 18.03 -10.14 -9.49
N LEU A 246 17.09 -10.88 -8.90
CA LEU A 246 16.82 -10.83 -7.48
C LEU A 246 18.08 -11.20 -6.68
N ASP A 247 18.70 -12.32 -7.02
CA ASP A 247 19.92 -12.80 -6.34
C ASP A 247 21.07 -11.80 -6.46
N GLN A 248 21.30 -11.26 -7.66
CA GLN A 248 22.35 -10.26 -7.88
C GLN A 248 22.10 -8.97 -7.09
N TYR A 249 20.85 -8.51 -7.01
CA TYR A 249 20.51 -7.28 -6.29
C TYR A 249 20.57 -7.49 -4.77
N VAL A 250 20.19 -8.67 -4.29
CA VAL A 250 20.34 -9.05 -2.87
C VAL A 250 21.83 -9.11 -2.51
N GLN A 251 22.65 -9.79 -3.30
CA GLN A 251 24.10 -9.87 -3.09
C GLN A 251 24.78 -8.50 -3.19
N GLY A 252 24.34 -7.67 -4.14
CA GLY A 252 24.82 -6.30 -4.31
C GLY A 252 24.31 -5.30 -3.26
N ARG A 253 23.49 -5.75 -2.29
CA ARG A 253 22.84 -4.91 -1.29
C ARG A 253 22.06 -3.73 -1.89
N LEU A 254 21.51 -3.92 -3.08
CA LEU A 254 20.69 -2.92 -3.75
C LEU A 254 19.25 -3.03 -3.26
N GLY A 255 18.61 -1.89 -3.03
CA GLY A 255 17.20 -1.88 -2.69
C GLY A 255 16.34 -2.48 -3.82
N LEU A 256 15.41 -3.35 -3.48
CA LEU A 256 14.62 -4.16 -4.42
C LEU A 256 13.13 -3.88 -4.33
N ILE A 257 12.48 -4.02 -5.48
CA ILE A 257 11.03 -4.23 -5.58
C ILE A 257 10.84 -5.56 -6.27
N ILE A 258 10.09 -6.43 -5.63
CA ILE A 258 9.64 -7.70 -6.20
C ILE A 258 8.13 -7.55 -6.42
N ASP A 259 7.71 -7.64 -7.69
CA ASP A 259 6.32 -7.63 -8.12
C ASP A 259 5.99 -8.97 -8.79
#